data_e19e68b8ad284477c0ceac4a867f2f01
#
_entry.id   e19e68b8ad284477c0ceac4a867f2f01
#
_cell.length_a   1.000
_cell.length_b   1.000
_cell.length_c   1.000
_cell.angle_alpha   90.00
_cell.angle_beta   90.00
_cell.angle_gamma   90.00
#
_symmetry.space_group_name_H-M   'P 1'
#
loop_
_entity.id
_entity.type
_entity.pdbx_description
1 polymer ?
#
loop_
_entity_poly.entity_id
_entity_poly.type
_entity_poly.pdbx_seq_one_letter_code
_entity_poly.pdbx_strand_id
1 'polypeptide(L)'
;MDFSNGQNDINNLIPDRAELESEELFAQADRLLTDGVVMEAVEKLAQILKRNPRFGKAYNHLGWVYETKYKNYPRAEEYYRAAMQYAPHYNAVYLNYAYFLSNQQRFDELKPHLDRMSQIPGIAKDTIANEYAIMYEMQGDLQNAVDYYQKAAIITLDNAKLDKYKESVDRCRKKMDILNPSSSF
;
A
#
# COMPACT_ATOMS: atom_id res chain seq x y z
N MET A 1 21.99 32.77 33.99
CA MET A 1 20.86 31.99 33.45
C MET A 1 20.81 32.28 31.97
N ASP A 2 21.21 31.33 31.20
CA ASP A 2 21.43 31.50 29.75
C ASP A 2 20.15 31.11 29.02
N PHE A 3 19.48 32.07 28.40
CA PHE A 3 18.18 31.89 27.68
C PHE A 3 18.37 31.58 26.18
N SER A 4 19.57 31.16 25.77
CA SER A 4 19.91 30.97 24.35
C SER A 4 19.48 29.61 23.72
N ASN A 5 18.95 28.65 24.50
CA ASN A 5 18.65 27.31 24.02
C ASN A 5 17.19 27.08 23.51
N GLY A 6 16.30 28.05 23.67
CA GLY A 6 14.87 27.87 23.30
C GLY A 6 14.51 28.24 21.87
N GLN A 7 15.37 28.96 21.14
CA GLN A 7 15.06 29.41 19.77
C GLN A 7 15.38 28.38 18.66
N ASN A 8 16.27 27.43 18.94
CA ASN A 8 16.62 26.40 17.96
C ASN A 8 15.57 25.31 17.82
N ASP A 9 14.74 25.05 18.84
CA ASP A 9 13.72 23.98 18.79
C ASP A 9 12.46 24.41 18.05
N ILE A 10 12.13 25.70 17.99
CA ILE A 10 10.91 26.19 17.32
C ILE A 10 11.08 26.22 15.80
N ASN A 11 12.28 26.50 15.29
CA ASN A 11 12.56 26.50 13.85
C ASN A 11 12.50 25.09 13.21
N ASN A 12 12.64 24.04 13.99
CA ASN A 12 12.48 22.65 13.54
C ASN A 12 11.01 22.17 13.48
N LEU A 13 10.07 22.96 14.00
CA LEU A 13 8.63 22.65 14.01
C LEU A 13 7.86 23.30 12.86
N ILE A 14 8.47 24.26 12.16
CA ILE A 14 7.84 24.90 10.98
C ILE A 14 8.32 24.13 9.76
N PRO A 15 7.40 23.47 9.01
CA PRO A 15 7.78 22.82 7.76
C PRO A 15 8.47 23.83 6.83
N ASP A 16 9.54 23.38 6.16
CA ASP A 16 10.21 24.20 5.15
C ASP A 16 9.18 24.61 4.09
N ARG A 17 9.31 25.84 3.59
CA ARG A 17 8.42 26.37 2.54
C ARG A 17 8.33 25.42 1.33
N ALA A 18 9.44 24.79 0.96
CA ALA A 18 9.47 23.80 -0.12
C ALA A 18 8.63 22.55 0.21
N GLU A 19 8.58 22.14 1.47
CA GLU A 19 7.74 21.02 1.92
C GLU A 19 6.25 21.39 1.85
N LEU A 20 5.87 22.59 2.33
CA LEU A 20 4.48 23.06 2.24
C LEU A 20 3.99 23.18 0.79
N GLU A 21 4.81 23.77 -0.09
CA GLU A 21 4.50 23.85 -1.53
C GLU A 21 4.38 22.45 -2.16
N SER A 22 5.20 21.49 -1.71
CA SER A 22 5.13 20.09 -2.16
C SER A 22 3.84 19.40 -1.71
N GLU A 23 3.40 19.60 -0.46
CA GLU A 23 2.14 19.06 0.05
C GLU A 23 0.92 19.65 -0.68
N GLU A 24 0.93 20.94 -0.99
CA GLU A 24 -0.15 21.59 -1.75
C GLU A 24 -0.25 21.04 -3.18
N LEU A 25 0.87 20.92 -3.89
CA LEU A 25 0.93 20.32 -5.22
C LEU A 25 0.52 18.84 -5.18
N PHE A 26 0.91 18.13 -4.14
CA PHE A 26 0.55 16.73 -3.95
C PHE A 26 -0.96 16.56 -3.76
N ALA A 27 -1.60 17.39 -2.94
CA ALA A 27 -3.04 17.37 -2.76
C ALA A 27 -3.79 17.68 -4.08
N GLN A 28 -3.24 18.55 -4.94
CA GLN A 28 -3.80 18.79 -6.27
C GLN A 28 -3.64 17.58 -7.19
N ALA A 29 -2.45 16.94 -7.18
CA ALA A 29 -2.20 15.75 -7.98
C ALA A 29 -3.12 14.58 -7.56
N ASP A 30 -3.35 14.40 -6.26
CA ASP A 30 -4.23 13.37 -5.72
C ASP A 30 -5.68 13.56 -6.19
N ARG A 31 -6.20 14.80 -6.17
CA ARG A 31 -7.53 15.12 -6.72
C ARG A 31 -7.61 14.82 -8.21
N LEU A 32 -6.61 15.24 -8.99
CA LEU A 32 -6.56 14.99 -10.43
C LEU A 32 -6.56 13.48 -10.75
N LEU A 33 -5.86 12.66 -9.95
CA LEU A 33 -5.89 11.21 -10.09
C LEU A 33 -7.27 10.63 -9.77
N THR A 34 -7.93 11.17 -8.74
CA THR A 34 -9.31 10.78 -8.39
C THR A 34 -10.29 11.12 -9.51
N ASP A 35 -10.12 12.28 -10.15
CA ASP A 35 -10.93 12.75 -11.28
C ASP A 35 -10.55 12.08 -12.62
N GLY A 36 -9.50 11.24 -12.62
CA GLY A 36 -9.01 10.54 -13.82
C GLY A 36 -8.14 11.39 -14.75
N VAL A 37 -7.77 12.62 -14.36
CA VAL A 37 -6.93 13.55 -15.14
C VAL A 37 -5.45 13.22 -14.94
N VAL A 38 -5.03 12.06 -15.46
CA VAL A 38 -3.74 11.43 -15.16
C VAL A 38 -2.54 12.27 -15.62
N MET A 39 -2.61 12.88 -16.80
CA MET A 39 -1.46 13.60 -17.40
C MET A 39 -1.08 14.81 -16.56
N GLU A 40 -2.06 15.63 -16.17
CA GLU A 40 -1.83 16.80 -15.33
C GLU A 40 -1.35 16.41 -13.93
N ALA A 41 -1.86 15.30 -13.37
CA ALA A 41 -1.40 14.78 -12.10
C ALA A 41 0.09 14.41 -12.16
N VAL A 42 0.53 13.70 -13.21
CA VAL A 42 1.93 13.34 -13.41
C VAL A 42 2.82 14.56 -13.55
N GLU A 43 2.37 15.61 -14.26
CA GLU A 43 3.10 16.87 -14.37
C GLU A 43 3.31 17.53 -13.00
N LYS A 44 2.25 17.56 -12.15
CA LYS A 44 2.37 18.09 -10.78
C LYS A 44 3.31 17.26 -9.92
N LEU A 45 3.23 15.93 -9.99
CA LEU A 45 4.15 15.05 -9.28
C LEU A 45 5.62 15.26 -9.75
N ALA A 46 5.83 15.46 -11.05
CA ALA A 46 7.14 15.79 -11.59
C ALA A 46 7.65 17.17 -11.13
N GLN A 47 6.75 18.17 -11.03
CA GLN A 47 7.11 19.49 -10.48
C GLN A 47 7.54 19.40 -9.02
N ILE A 48 6.86 18.59 -8.20
CA ILE A 48 7.26 18.32 -6.82
C ILE A 48 8.68 17.77 -6.79
N LEU A 49 8.94 16.68 -7.53
CA LEU A 49 10.23 16.01 -7.51
C LEU A 49 11.38 16.85 -8.07
N LYS A 50 11.09 17.80 -8.95
CA LYS A 50 12.09 18.78 -9.42
C LYS A 50 12.55 19.74 -8.31
N ARG A 51 11.65 20.11 -7.38
CA ARG A 51 11.91 21.05 -6.28
C ARG A 51 12.31 20.34 -4.99
N ASN A 52 11.65 19.22 -4.71
CA ASN A 52 11.88 18.37 -3.55
C ASN A 52 12.09 16.90 -3.98
N PRO A 53 13.32 16.52 -4.38
CA PRO A 53 13.62 15.18 -4.88
C PRO A 53 13.43 14.06 -3.83
N ARG A 54 13.22 14.40 -2.56
CA ARG A 54 13.00 13.45 -1.47
C ARG A 54 11.54 13.35 -1.02
N PHE A 55 10.61 13.95 -1.76
CA PHE A 55 9.19 13.87 -1.45
C PHE A 55 8.61 12.50 -1.82
N GLY A 56 8.75 11.53 -0.92
CA GLY A 56 8.45 10.11 -1.17
C GLY A 56 7.00 9.83 -1.53
N LYS A 57 6.04 10.63 -1.08
CA LYS A 57 4.62 10.50 -1.46
C LYS A 57 4.41 10.64 -2.97
N ALA A 58 5.14 11.55 -3.63
CA ALA A 58 5.05 11.72 -5.08
C ALA A 58 5.55 10.48 -5.83
N TYR A 59 6.63 9.87 -5.36
CA TYR A 59 7.09 8.60 -5.92
C TYR A 59 6.05 7.49 -5.78
N ASN A 60 5.36 7.39 -4.63
CA ASN A 60 4.30 6.41 -4.45
C ASN A 60 3.17 6.57 -5.47
N HIS A 61 2.73 7.81 -5.72
CA HIS A 61 1.68 8.08 -6.71
C HIS A 61 2.14 7.81 -8.13
N LEU A 62 3.39 8.16 -8.47
CA LEU A 62 3.98 7.79 -9.77
C LEU A 62 4.05 6.27 -9.92
N GLY A 63 4.46 5.52 -8.87
CA GLY A 63 4.45 4.06 -8.87
C GLY A 63 3.08 3.53 -9.26
N TRP A 64 2.03 4.00 -8.58
CA TRP A 64 0.65 3.61 -8.88
C TRP A 64 0.21 3.97 -10.30
N VAL A 65 0.52 5.17 -10.79
CA VAL A 65 0.19 5.58 -12.17
C VAL A 65 0.89 4.69 -13.18
N TYR A 66 2.19 4.44 -13.01
CA TYR A 66 2.96 3.60 -13.93
C TYR A 66 2.49 2.14 -13.92
N GLU A 67 2.08 1.63 -12.78
CA GLU A 67 1.47 0.30 -12.66
C GLU A 67 0.10 0.24 -13.35
N THR A 68 -0.82 1.15 -12.97
CA THR A 68 -2.24 0.99 -13.27
C THR A 68 -2.67 1.61 -14.59
N LYS A 69 -2.04 2.73 -14.99
CA LYS A 69 -2.41 3.49 -16.20
C LYS A 69 -1.47 3.19 -17.37
N TYR A 70 -0.16 3.22 -17.13
CA TYR A 70 0.82 3.03 -18.20
C TYR A 70 1.27 1.58 -18.37
N LYS A 71 0.95 0.68 -17.41
CA LYS A 71 1.35 -0.73 -17.43
C LYS A 71 2.86 -0.93 -17.59
N ASN A 72 3.65 0.04 -17.12
CA ASN A 72 5.10 0.00 -17.12
C ASN A 72 5.59 -0.48 -15.75
N TYR A 73 5.56 -1.78 -15.55
CA TYR A 73 5.85 -2.43 -14.27
C TYR A 73 7.29 -2.21 -13.76
N PRO A 74 8.33 -2.26 -14.62
CA PRO A 74 9.69 -1.96 -14.17
C PRO A 74 9.80 -0.55 -13.56
N ARG A 75 9.21 0.44 -14.23
CA ARG A 75 9.27 1.83 -13.76
C ARG A 75 8.38 2.07 -12.53
N ALA A 76 7.25 1.37 -12.43
CA ALA A 76 6.41 1.38 -11.23
C ALA A 76 7.19 0.89 -10.01
N GLU A 77 7.94 -0.20 -10.16
CA GLU A 77 8.75 -0.75 -9.08
C GLU A 77 9.87 0.19 -8.64
N GLU A 78 10.58 0.83 -9.58
CA GLU A 78 11.59 1.86 -9.27
C GLU A 78 10.99 2.97 -8.40
N TYR A 79 9.80 3.45 -8.77
CA TYR A 79 9.10 4.49 -8.01
C TYR A 79 8.64 4.02 -6.63
N TYR A 80 8.10 2.81 -6.49
CA TYR A 80 7.74 2.28 -5.18
C TYR A 80 8.95 2.10 -4.26
N ARG A 81 10.08 1.64 -4.79
CA ARG A 81 11.34 1.52 -4.04
C ARG A 81 11.86 2.88 -3.58
N ALA A 82 11.82 3.88 -4.46
CA ALA A 82 12.17 5.26 -4.11
C ALA A 82 11.22 5.84 -3.04
N ALA A 83 9.91 5.56 -3.14
CA ALA A 83 8.93 5.98 -2.14
C ALA A 83 9.23 5.40 -0.76
N MET A 84 9.54 4.11 -0.66
CA MET A 84 9.92 3.46 0.61
C MET A 84 11.22 4.04 1.19
N GLN A 85 12.15 4.45 0.33
CA GLN A 85 13.40 5.07 0.76
C GLN A 85 13.20 6.48 1.33
N TYR A 86 12.38 7.32 0.66
CA TYR A 86 12.23 8.73 1.00
C TYR A 86 11.06 9.02 1.94
N ALA A 87 10.09 8.12 2.05
CA ALA A 87 8.96 8.23 2.97
C ALA A 87 8.72 6.92 3.75
N PRO A 88 9.70 6.45 4.56
CA PRO A 88 9.60 5.18 5.27
C PRO A 88 8.45 5.12 6.29
N HIS A 89 7.91 6.27 6.70
CA HIS A 89 6.77 6.36 7.63
C HIS A 89 5.41 6.52 6.90
N TYR A 90 5.41 6.55 5.57
CA TYR A 90 4.18 6.65 4.78
C TYR A 90 3.64 5.26 4.47
N ASN A 91 2.74 4.78 5.32
CA ASN A 91 2.23 3.41 5.28
C ASN A 91 1.62 3.00 3.94
N ALA A 92 1.05 3.94 3.18
CA ALA A 92 0.45 3.66 1.87
C ALA A 92 1.44 3.06 0.86
N VAL A 93 2.74 3.41 0.94
CA VAL A 93 3.72 2.86 0.01
C VAL A 93 3.92 1.36 0.18
N TYR A 94 3.90 0.88 1.42
CA TYR A 94 4.08 -0.55 1.71
C TYR A 94 2.86 -1.35 1.21
N LEU A 95 1.66 -0.82 1.38
CA LEU A 95 0.43 -1.42 0.87
C LEU A 95 0.41 -1.46 -0.65
N ASN A 96 0.73 -0.34 -1.31
CA ASN A 96 0.75 -0.27 -2.77
C ASN A 96 1.80 -1.22 -3.37
N TYR A 97 2.98 -1.32 -2.74
CA TYR A 97 4.00 -2.26 -3.19
C TYR A 97 3.60 -3.72 -2.95
N ALA A 98 2.89 -4.03 -1.86
CA ALA A 98 2.31 -5.36 -1.66
C ALA A 98 1.30 -5.71 -2.75
N TYR A 99 0.39 -4.79 -3.09
CA TYR A 99 -0.56 -4.97 -4.19
C TYR A 99 0.15 -5.16 -5.53
N PHE A 100 1.19 -4.37 -5.79
CA PHE A 100 2.03 -4.52 -6.98
C PHE A 100 2.63 -5.92 -7.08
N LEU A 101 3.28 -6.41 -6.02
CA LEU A 101 3.87 -7.76 -5.97
C LEU A 101 2.81 -8.85 -6.14
N SER A 102 1.65 -8.70 -5.49
CA SER A 102 0.52 -9.61 -5.60
C SER A 102 -0.01 -9.68 -7.04
N ASN A 103 -0.23 -8.52 -7.66
CA ASN A 103 -0.71 -8.42 -9.05
C ASN A 103 0.27 -9.02 -10.06
N GLN A 104 1.58 -8.96 -9.78
CA GLN A 104 2.63 -9.58 -10.60
C GLN A 104 2.88 -11.06 -10.22
N GLN A 105 2.13 -11.61 -9.26
CA GLN A 105 2.30 -12.98 -8.73
C GLN A 105 3.72 -13.27 -8.22
N ARG A 106 4.42 -12.24 -7.73
CA ARG A 106 5.78 -12.34 -7.18
C ARG A 106 5.72 -12.72 -5.70
N PHE A 107 5.19 -13.92 -5.43
CA PHE A 107 4.88 -14.38 -4.06
C PHE A 107 6.11 -14.58 -3.18
N ASP A 108 7.25 -14.95 -3.77
CA ASP A 108 8.52 -15.10 -3.05
C ASP A 108 9.03 -13.77 -2.47
N GLU A 109 8.65 -12.63 -3.11
CA GLU A 109 8.97 -11.30 -2.64
C GLU A 109 7.83 -10.70 -1.79
N LEU A 110 6.59 -11.05 -2.12
CA LEU A 110 5.41 -10.58 -1.38
C LEU A 110 5.44 -11.05 0.07
N LYS A 111 5.70 -12.34 0.31
CA LYS A 111 5.67 -12.91 1.65
C LYS A 111 6.62 -12.19 2.63
N PRO A 112 7.94 -12.04 2.36
CA PRO A 112 8.83 -11.30 3.24
C PRO A 112 8.46 -9.81 3.35
N HIS A 113 7.84 -9.22 2.32
CA HIS A 113 7.34 -7.86 2.39
C HIS A 113 6.17 -7.72 3.37
N LEU A 114 5.21 -8.66 3.36
CA LEU A 114 4.10 -8.72 4.34
C LEU A 114 4.61 -8.96 5.76
N ASP A 115 5.62 -9.84 5.93
CA ASP A 115 6.27 -10.07 7.22
C ASP A 115 6.86 -8.75 7.76
N ARG A 116 7.55 -7.98 6.92
CA ARG A 116 8.06 -6.65 7.26
C ARG A 116 6.95 -5.67 7.61
N MET A 117 5.86 -5.62 6.83
CA MET A 117 4.72 -4.75 7.07
C MET A 117 4.08 -5.00 8.45
N SER A 118 4.09 -6.24 8.93
CA SER A 118 3.53 -6.61 10.23
C SER A 118 4.24 -5.94 11.42
N GLN A 119 5.48 -5.46 11.20
CA GLN A 119 6.30 -4.76 12.19
C GLN A 119 6.16 -3.23 12.10
N ILE A 120 5.49 -2.71 11.07
CA ILE A 120 5.35 -1.26 10.86
C ILE A 120 4.11 -0.75 11.61
N PRO A 121 4.28 0.21 12.54
CA PRO A 121 3.16 0.80 13.25
C PRO A 121 2.15 1.47 12.29
N GLY A 122 0.85 1.33 12.59
CA GLY A 122 -0.22 1.98 11.84
C GLY A 122 -0.65 1.27 10.56
N ILE A 123 -0.01 0.18 10.14
CA ILE A 123 -0.54 -0.69 9.09
C ILE A 123 -1.57 -1.64 9.71
N ALA A 124 -2.79 -1.64 9.16
CA ALA A 124 -3.89 -2.43 9.66
C ALA A 124 -3.61 -3.94 9.54
N LYS A 125 -3.67 -4.65 10.65
CA LYS A 125 -3.33 -6.08 10.72
C LYS A 125 -4.32 -6.96 9.96
N ASP A 126 -5.59 -6.56 9.89
CA ASP A 126 -6.61 -7.23 9.07
C ASP A 126 -6.27 -7.15 7.57
N THR A 127 -5.78 -5.99 7.12
CA THR A 127 -5.33 -5.82 5.73
C THR A 127 -4.13 -6.72 5.41
N ILE A 128 -3.13 -6.80 6.30
CA ILE A 128 -1.99 -7.71 6.11
C ILE A 128 -2.45 -9.16 6.04
N ALA A 129 -3.34 -9.57 6.95
CA ALA A 129 -3.88 -10.93 6.94
C ALA A 129 -4.65 -11.23 5.65
N ASN A 130 -5.42 -10.25 5.14
CA ASN A 130 -6.11 -10.37 3.84
C ASN A 130 -5.12 -10.57 2.67
N GLU A 131 -4.00 -9.85 2.65
CA GLU A 131 -3.00 -10.01 1.58
C GLU A 131 -2.32 -11.38 1.63
N TYR A 132 -2.05 -11.93 2.82
CA TYR A 132 -1.63 -13.32 2.96
C TYR A 132 -2.68 -14.30 2.41
N ALA A 133 -3.96 -14.07 2.74
CA ALA A 133 -5.04 -14.92 2.27
C ALA A 133 -5.14 -14.90 0.74
N ILE A 134 -5.08 -13.72 0.12
CA ILE A 134 -5.08 -13.56 -1.35
C ILE A 134 -3.88 -14.30 -1.96
N MET A 135 -2.69 -14.14 -1.41
CA MET A 135 -1.48 -14.83 -1.87
C MET A 135 -1.68 -16.35 -1.87
N TYR A 136 -2.14 -16.93 -0.76
CA TYR A 136 -2.38 -18.38 -0.66
C TYR A 136 -3.49 -18.84 -1.59
N GLU A 137 -4.58 -18.06 -1.72
CA GLU A 137 -5.65 -18.39 -2.66
C GLU A 137 -5.17 -18.43 -4.12
N MET A 138 -4.33 -17.48 -4.52
CA MET A 138 -3.74 -17.44 -5.87
C MET A 138 -2.74 -18.58 -6.11
N GLN A 139 -2.08 -19.06 -5.08
CA GLN A 139 -1.20 -20.23 -5.11
C GLN A 139 -1.96 -21.56 -5.10
N GLY A 140 -3.29 -21.55 -4.89
CA GLY A 140 -4.13 -22.73 -4.76
C GLY A 140 -4.10 -23.38 -3.38
N ASP A 141 -3.39 -22.82 -2.41
CA ASP A 141 -3.40 -23.26 -1.02
C ASP A 141 -4.64 -22.73 -0.30
N LEU A 142 -5.78 -23.35 -0.63
CA LEU A 142 -7.09 -22.87 -0.18
C LEU A 142 -7.28 -22.98 1.33
N GLN A 143 -6.60 -23.94 1.99
CA GLN A 143 -6.72 -24.08 3.44
C GLN A 143 -6.05 -22.91 4.15
N ASN A 144 -4.82 -22.57 3.81
CA ASN A 144 -4.14 -21.39 4.36
C ASN A 144 -4.86 -20.09 3.99
N ALA A 145 -5.45 -20.01 2.78
CA ALA A 145 -6.26 -18.86 2.40
C ALA A 145 -7.47 -18.68 3.33
N VAL A 146 -8.22 -19.74 3.63
CA VAL A 146 -9.36 -19.72 4.59
C VAL A 146 -8.89 -19.25 5.96
N ASP A 147 -7.79 -19.81 6.48
CA ASP A 147 -7.29 -19.48 7.82
C ASP A 147 -6.91 -18.00 7.93
N TYR A 148 -6.27 -17.46 6.90
CA TYR A 148 -5.89 -16.04 6.88
C TYR A 148 -7.07 -15.08 6.63
N TYR A 149 -8.07 -15.45 5.80
CA TYR A 149 -9.31 -14.67 5.68
C TYR A 149 -10.10 -14.66 6.99
N GLN A 150 -10.18 -15.79 7.70
CA GLN A 150 -10.80 -15.85 9.02
C GLN A 150 -10.04 -14.99 10.04
N LYS A 151 -8.71 -15.02 10.01
CA LYS A 151 -7.89 -14.14 10.84
C LYS A 151 -8.16 -12.66 10.57
N ALA A 152 -8.27 -12.26 9.30
CA ALA A 152 -8.63 -10.91 8.91
C ALA A 152 -10.04 -10.52 9.43
N ALA A 153 -11.01 -11.43 9.30
CA ALA A 153 -12.39 -11.24 9.77
C ALA A 153 -12.49 -11.08 11.29
N ILE A 154 -11.66 -11.79 12.06
CA ILE A 154 -11.65 -11.70 13.53
C ILE A 154 -11.03 -10.37 14.00
N ILE A 155 -10.05 -9.85 13.28
CA ILE A 155 -9.30 -8.64 13.69
C ILE A 155 -10.03 -7.35 13.31
N THR A 156 -10.74 -7.36 12.17
CA THR A 156 -11.35 -6.13 11.64
C THR A 156 -12.46 -5.61 12.53
N LEU A 157 -12.54 -4.28 12.67
CA LEU A 157 -13.66 -3.57 13.31
C LEU A 157 -14.60 -2.94 12.26
N ASP A 158 -14.30 -3.13 10.98
CA ASP A 158 -15.08 -2.60 9.86
C ASP A 158 -16.06 -3.67 9.36
N ASN A 159 -17.36 -3.40 9.45
CA ASN A 159 -18.41 -4.34 9.05
C ASN A 159 -18.36 -4.66 7.55
N ALA A 160 -18.04 -3.69 6.68
CA ALA A 160 -17.94 -3.93 5.25
C ALA A 160 -16.75 -4.84 4.89
N LYS A 161 -15.63 -4.68 5.59
CA LYS A 161 -14.49 -5.60 5.46
C LYS A 161 -14.81 -6.98 6.01
N LEU A 162 -15.49 -7.05 7.16
CA LEU A 162 -15.91 -8.33 7.76
C LEU A 162 -16.73 -9.15 6.78
N ASP A 163 -17.69 -8.54 6.12
CA ASP A 163 -18.53 -9.23 5.14
C ASP A 163 -17.73 -9.71 3.93
N LYS A 164 -16.83 -8.88 3.39
CA LYS A 164 -15.91 -9.27 2.30
C LYS A 164 -15.01 -10.44 2.68
N TYR A 165 -14.49 -10.47 3.90
CA TYR A 165 -13.64 -11.57 4.36
C TYR A 165 -14.43 -12.87 4.50
N LYS A 166 -15.68 -12.82 5.00
CA LYS A 166 -16.59 -13.98 5.06
C LYS A 166 -16.90 -14.52 3.65
N GLU A 167 -17.24 -13.64 2.71
CA GLU A 167 -17.46 -14.02 1.30
C GLU A 167 -16.22 -14.70 0.71
N SER A 168 -15.02 -14.24 1.05
CA SER A 168 -13.77 -14.83 0.60
C SER A 168 -13.54 -16.22 1.19
N VAL A 169 -13.85 -16.42 2.48
CA VAL A 169 -13.83 -17.74 3.13
C VAL A 169 -14.78 -18.71 2.41
N ASP A 170 -16.03 -18.29 2.16
CA ASP A 170 -17.03 -19.12 1.50
C ASP A 170 -16.63 -19.45 0.05
N ARG A 171 -16.03 -18.50 -0.65
CA ARG A 171 -15.48 -18.73 -1.99
C ARG A 171 -14.37 -19.79 -1.97
N CYS A 172 -13.45 -19.72 -1.03
CA CYS A 172 -12.37 -20.71 -0.91
C CYS A 172 -12.91 -22.10 -0.57
N ARG A 173 -13.88 -22.19 0.34
CA ARG A 173 -14.53 -23.47 0.68
C ARG A 173 -15.24 -24.09 -0.53
N LYS A 174 -15.99 -23.32 -1.29
CA LYS A 174 -16.61 -23.79 -2.55
C LYS A 174 -15.57 -24.30 -3.55
N LYS A 175 -14.43 -23.65 -3.66
CA LYS A 175 -13.32 -24.15 -4.50
C LYS A 175 -12.77 -25.49 -3.99
N MET A 176 -12.63 -25.65 -2.66
CA MET A 176 -12.19 -26.91 -2.05
C MET A 176 -13.17 -28.05 -2.34
N ASP A 177 -14.49 -27.80 -2.24
CA ASP A 177 -15.53 -28.78 -2.55
C ASP A 177 -15.49 -29.22 -4.03
N ILE A 178 -15.20 -28.31 -4.95
CA ILE A 178 -15.02 -28.60 -6.37
C ILE A 178 -13.80 -29.50 -6.61
N LEU A 179 -12.70 -29.25 -5.88
CA LEU A 179 -11.48 -30.05 -6.01
C LEU A 179 -11.58 -31.42 -5.34
N ASN A 180 -12.43 -31.57 -4.31
CA ASN A 180 -12.62 -32.79 -3.53
C ASN A 180 -14.11 -33.18 -3.46
N PRO A 181 -14.74 -33.56 -4.58
CA PRO A 181 -16.20 -33.83 -4.64
C PRO A 181 -16.66 -35.01 -3.79
N SER A 182 -15.74 -35.85 -3.27
CA SER A 182 -16.04 -37.04 -2.50
C SER A 182 -16.29 -36.80 -1.00
N SER A 183 -16.16 -35.57 -0.49
CA SER A 183 -16.30 -35.23 0.93
C SER A 183 -17.73 -34.77 1.34
N SER A 184 -18.70 -34.87 0.42
CA SER A 184 -20.06 -34.35 0.60
C SER A 184 -21.14 -35.44 0.77
N PHE A 185 -20.76 -36.63 1.31
CA PHE A 185 -21.69 -37.70 1.65
C PHE A 185 -21.60 -38.11 3.11
#